data_7cfbe81ee244a51cc61ef8cf5a1bb27e
#
_entry.id   7cfbe81ee244a51cc61ef8cf5a1bb27e
#
_cell.length_a   1.000
_cell.length_b   1.000
_cell.length_c   1.000
_cell.angle_alpha   90.00
_cell.angle_beta   90.00
_cell.angle_gamma   90.00
#
_symmetry.space_group_name_H-M   'P 1'
#
loop_
_entity.id
_entity.type
_entity.pdbx_description
1 polymer ?
#
loop_
_entity_poly.entity_id
_entity_poly.type
_entity_poly.pdbx_seq_one_letter_code
_entity_poly.pdbx_strand_id
1 'polypeptide(L)'
;MTINLEFNNGWQEAVIVVSNLNRIAEDLEIVGGWKTIDEGKLEREQLKLWSLDNEVTGKYKLVRNPDALKGFLRFIQLDNIEQEQIRPSGQIWETGGIFDLNFRVTDINDKYKKLLARGWTAYNDPTEYDFGPVTVREVLMIGPDGVCFALIERIAPPLEEDGKPYAINRTFNSTL
;
A
#
# COMPACT_ATOMS: atom_id res chain seq x y z
N MET A 1 -10.47 -10.89 23.39
CA MET A 1 -10.68 -9.45 23.16
C MET A 1 -11.59 -9.32 21.95
N THR A 2 -12.86 -9.00 22.15
CA THR A 2 -13.81 -8.89 21.04
C THR A 2 -13.55 -7.52 20.40
N ILE A 3 -12.97 -7.51 19.21
CA ILE A 3 -12.85 -6.27 18.43
C ILE A 3 -14.23 -5.95 17.90
N ASN A 4 -14.85 -4.94 18.45
CA ASN A 4 -16.11 -4.41 17.93
C ASN A 4 -15.76 -3.63 16.65
N LEU A 5 -15.76 -4.32 15.53
CA LEU A 5 -15.56 -3.70 14.22
C LEU A 5 -16.86 -2.97 13.86
N GLU A 6 -16.92 -1.69 14.13
CA GLU A 6 -17.91 -0.85 13.48
C GLU A 6 -17.56 -0.76 12.00
N PHE A 7 -18.19 -1.56 11.18
CA PHE A 7 -18.06 -1.58 9.71
C PHE A 7 -18.74 -0.36 9.09
N ASN A 8 -18.32 0.82 9.48
CA ASN A 8 -18.87 2.05 8.97
C ASN A 8 -17.90 2.66 7.95
N ASN A 9 -18.18 2.41 6.67
CA ASN A 9 -17.58 3.09 5.52
C ASN A 9 -16.08 2.78 5.21
N GLY A 10 -15.80 2.59 3.94
CA GLY A 10 -14.47 2.36 3.38
C GLY A 10 -14.07 0.87 3.33
N TRP A 11 -12.97 0.61 2.67
CA TRP A 11 -12.42 -0.73 2.56
C TRP A 11 -11.64 -1.12 3.85
N GLN A 12 -11.69 -2.39 4.19
CA GLN A 12 -11.01 -2.92 5.38
C GLN A 12 -9.57 -3.25 5.08
N GLU A 13 -9.34 -3.99 4.01
CA GLU A 13 -8.01 -4.36 3.55
C GLU A 13 -7.92 -4.40 2.02
N ALA A 14 -6.75 -4.08 1.49
CA ALA A 14 -6.39 -4.36 0.11
C ALA A 14 -5.50 -5.60 0.08
N VAL A 15 -5.80 -6.50 -0.86
CA VAL A 15 -5.04 -7.73 -1.07
C VAL A 15 -4.12 -7.54 -2.26
N ILE A 16 -2.82 -7.79 -2.06
CA ILE A 16 -1.78 -7.57 -3.06
C ILE A 16 -0.89 -8.80 -3.12
N VAL A 17 -0.74 -9.37 -4.31
CA VAL A 17 0.17 -10.49 -4.54
C VAL A 17 1.57 -9.95 -4.83
N VAL A 18 2.58 -10.49 -4.15
CA VAL A 18 3.97 -10.06 -4.25
C VAL A 18 4.92 -11.27 -4.29
N SER A 19 6.10 -11.09 -4.84
CA SER A 19 7.12 -12.12 -4.88
C SER A 19 7.88 -12.28 -3.55
N ASN A 20 7.89 -11.25 -2.70
CA ASN A 20 8.63 -11.26 -1.44
C ASN A 20 7.92 -10.46 -0.34
N LEU A 21 7.27 -11.17 0.57
CA LEU A 21 6.53 -10.60 1.71
C LEU A 21 7.42 -9.78 2.65
N ASN A 22 8.64 -10.20 2.89
CA ASN A 22 9.51 -9.52 3.84
C ASN A 22 9.94 -8.18 3.29
N ARG A 23 10.33 -8.14 2.04
CA ARG A 23 10.79 -6.92 1.39
C ARG A 23 9.72 -5.83 1.41
N ILE A 24 8.51 -6.14 0.98
CA ILE A 24 7.44 -5.13 0.92
C ILE A 24 7.02 -4.65 2.32
N ALA A 25 7.02 -5.54 3.31
CA ALA A 25 6.72 -5.17 4.69
C ALA A 25 7.81 -4.24 5.28
N GLU A 26 9.09 -4.52 5.01
CA GLU A 26 10.20 -3.65 5.41
C GLU A 26 10.14 -2.28 4.73
N ASP A 27 9.79 -2.24 3.44
CA ASP A 27 9.65 -0.98 2.71
C ASP A 27 8.57 -0.10 3.35
N LEU A 28 7.43 -0.67 3.70
CA LEU A 28 6.35 0.04 4.39
C LEU A 28 6.73 0.47 5.81
N GLU A 29 7.51 -0.33 6.51
CA GLU A 29 8.02 0.08 7.83
C GLU A 29 8.94 1.29 7.72
N ILE A 30 9.84 1.30 6.74
CA ILE A 30 10.78 2.41 6.51
C ILE A 30 10.05 3.68 6.11
N VAL A 31 9.06 3.57 5.23
CA VAL A 31 8.34 4.73 4.69
C VAL A 31 7.34 5.29 5.68
N GLY A 32 6.63 4.45 6.37
CA GLY A 32 5.47 4.85 7.16
C GLY A 32 5.39 4.26 8.57
N GLY A 33 6.40 3.53 9.01
CA GLY A 33 6.37 2.87 10.33
C GLY A 33 5.31 1.78 10.45
N TRP A 34 4.81 1.26 9.32
CA TRP A 34 3.82 0.20 9.32
C TRP A 34 4.36 -1.06 9.97
N LYS A 35 3.48 -1.83 10.59
CA LYS A 35 3.86 -3.04 11.30
C LYS A 35 3.07 -4.25 10.79
N THR A 36 3.76 -5.36 10.67
CA THR A 36 3.10 -6.66 10.52
C THR A 36 2.35 -6.97 11.82
N ILE A 37 1.06 -7.21 11.72
CA ILE A 37 0.17 -7.50 12.85
C ILE A 37 -0.34 -8.94 12.84
N ASP A 38 -0.24 -9.60 11.69
CA ASP A 38 -0.60 -10.99 11.51
C ASP A 38 0.15 -11.57 10.32
N GLU A 39 0.53 -12.83 10.39
CA GLU A 39 1.18 -13.55 9.31
C GLU A 39 0.91 -15.06 9.42
N GLY A 40 0.91 -15.74 8.30
CA GLY A 40 0.65 -17.17 8.28
C GLY A 40 0.65 -17.78 6.90
N LYS A 41 0.15 -19.01 6.85
CA LYS A 41 -0.12 -19.71 5.60
C LYS A 41 -1.56 -19.44 5.17
N LEU A 42 -1.77 -19.44 3.86
CA LEU A 42 -3.12 -19.38 3.31
C LEU A 42 -3.83 -20.72 3.48
N GLU A 43 -5.06 -20.67 3.92
CA GLU A 43 -5.90 -21.85 4.05
C GLU A 43 -6.32 -22.37 2.67
N ARG A 44 -6.48 -23.68 2.55
CA ARG A 44 -6.85 -24.34 1.30
C ARG A 44 -8.18 -23.82 0.72
N GLU A 45 -9.12 -23.54 1.59
CA GLU A 45 -10.43 -22.99 1.24
C GLU A 45 -10.33 -21.63 0.58
N GLN A 46 -9.42 -20.79 1.06
CA GLN A 46 -9.15 -19.46 0.48
C GLN A 46 -8.54 -19.57 -0.92
N LEU A 47 -7.54 -20.46 -1.08
CA LEU A 47 -6.93 -20.71 -2.39
C LEU A 47 -7.95 -21.23 -3.41
N LYS A 48 -8.87 -22.10 -2.99
CA LYS A 48 -9.98 -22.58 -3.83
C LYS A 48 -10.95 -21.47 -4.25
N LEU A 49 -11.24 -20.53 -3.37
CA LEU A 49 -12.08 -19.36 -3.71
C LEU A 49 -11.46 -18.51 -4.81
N TRP A 50 -10.15 -18.51 -4.91
CA TRP A 50 -9.42 -17.83 -5.99
C TRP A 50 -9.21 -18.71 -7.22
N SER A 51 -9.81 -19.88 -7.27
CA SER A 51 -9.70 -20.85 -8.37
C SER A 51 -8.27 -21.32 -8.62
N LEU A 52 -7.46 -21.39 -7.57
CA LEU A 52 -6.09 -21.87 -7.67
C LEU A 52 -6.00 -23.38 -7.52
N ASP A 53 -5.09 -23.98 -8.28
CA ASP A 53 -4.85 -25.41 -8.30
C ASP A 53 -4.44 -25.98 -6.94
N ASN A 54 -4.62 -27.28 -6.76
CA ASN A 54 -4.37 -27.95 -5.50
C ASN A 54 -2.91 -27.93 -5.05
N GLU A 55 -1.99 -27.74 -5.96
CA GLU A 55 -0.56 -27.69 -5.70
C GLU A 55 -0.06 -26.30 -5.27
N VAL A 56 -0.88 -25.28 -5.52
CA VAL A 56 -0.56 -23.92 -5.11
C VAL A 56 -0.65 -23.82 -3.61
N THR A 57 0.37 -23.23 -3.01
CA THR A 57 0.42 -22.85 -1.60
C THR A 57 0.71 -21.37 -1.47
N GLY A 58 0.56 -20.83 -0.30
CA GLY A 58 0.84 -19.42 -0.11
C GLY A 58 0.99 -19.02 1.35
N LYS A 59 1.58 -17.86 1.51
CA LYS A 59 1.77 -17.19 2.80
C LYS A 59 1.23 -15.78 2.71
N TYR A 60 0.93 -15.19 3.85
CA TYR A 60 0.52 -13.79 3.90
C TYR A 60 1.18 -13.04 5.05
N LYS A 61 1.22 -11.73 4.90
CA LYS A 61 1.44 -10.76 5.97
C LYS A 61 0.33 -9.70 5.90
N LEU A 62 -0.30 -9.48 7.03
CA LEU A 62 -1.21 -8.37 7.22
C LEU A 62 -0.45 -7.23 7.89
N VAL A 63 -0.33 -6.13 7.19
CA VAL A 63 0.37 -4.95 7.71
C VAL A 63 -0.61 -3.82 7.95
N ARG A 64 -0.32 -3.05 8.98
CA ARG A 64 -1.17 -1.97 9.46
C ARG A 64 -0.32 -0.78 9.87
N ASN A 65 -0.85 0.39 9.61
CA ASN A 65 -0.44 1.57 10.33
C ASN A 65 -0.74 1.39 11.83
N PRO A 66 0.16 1.70 12.75
CA PRO A 66 0.00 1.44 14.17
C PRO A 66 -1.35 1.84 14.77
N ASP A 67 -1.88 2.97 14.36
CA ASP A 67 -3.12 3.53 14.92
C ASP A 67 -4.37 3.31 14.02
N ALA A 68 -4.22 2.59 12.91
CA ALA A 68 -5.33 2.39 11.99
C ALA A 68 -6.26 1.27 12.47
N LEU A 69 -7.58 1.51 12.37
CA LEU A 69 -8.62 0.51 12.62
C LEU A 69 -9.12 -0.15 11.34
N LYS A 70 -8.72 0.36 10.17
CA LYS A 70 -9.08 -0.10 8.83
C LYS A 70 -8.04 0.35 7.82
N GLY A 71 -8.16 -0.08 6.59
CA GLY A 71 -7.20 0.26 5.54
C GLY A 71 -5.91 -0.54 5.68
N PHE A 72 -6.03 -1.82 6.02
CA PHE A 72 -4.89 -2.72 6.13
C PHE A 72 -4.42 -3.17 4.75
N LEU A 73 -3.19 -3.62 4.67
CA LEU A 73 -2.64 -4.24 3.47
C LEU A 73 -2.32 -5.70 3.76
N ARG A 74 -2.95 -6.60 3.02
CA ARG A 74 -2.64 -8.02 3.04
C ARG A 74 -1.76 -8.35 1.85
N PHE A 75 -0.50 -8.55 2.11
CA PHE A 75 0.40 -9.08 1.10
C PHE A 75 0.37 -10.58 1.09
N ILE A 76 0.36 -11.15 -0.11
CA ILE A 76 0.30 -12.58 -0.36
C ILE A 76 1.46 -12.97 -1.23
N GLN A 77 2.16 -14.02 -0.86
CA GLN A 77 3.14 -14.70 -1.70
C GLN A 77 2.60 -16.09 -2.01
N LEU A 78 2.44 -16.38 -3.30
CA LEU A 78 2.04 -17.69 -3.78
C LEU A 78 3.26 -18.49 -4.20
N ASP A 79 3.27 -19.78 -3.89
CA ASP A 79 4.29 -20.73 -4.27
C ASP A 79 3.68 -21.78 -5.23
N ASN A 80 4.51 -22.36 -6.09
CA ASN A 80 4.13 -23.38 -7.09
C ASN A 80 3.14 -22.88 -8.16
N ILE A 81 3.28 -21.64 -8.55
CA ILE A 81 2.50 -21.03 -9.63
C ILE A 81 3.35 -20.00 -10.36
N GLU A 82 3.29 -20.00 -11.67
CA GLU A 82 3.84 -18.92 -12.47
C GLU A 82 2.92 -17.71 -12.37
N GLN A 83 3.49 -16.55 -12.13
CA GLN A 83 2.74 -15.32 -11.94
C GLN A 83 3.12 -14.33 -13.03
N GLU A 84 2.12 -13.77 -13.68
CA GLU A 84 2.27 -12.66 -14.60
C GLU A 84 1.88 -11.35 -13.91
N GLN A 85 2.61 -10.30 -14.19
CA GLN A 85 2.24 -8.98 -13.72
C GLN A 85 1.01 -8.47 -14.47
N ILE A 86 0.02 -7.94 -13.75
CA ILE A 86 -1.17 -7.34 -14.34
C ILE A 86 -0.79 -6.15 -15.24
N ARG A 87 0.27 -5.44 -14.89
CA ARG A 87 0.83 -4.31 -15.66
C ARG A 87 2.30 -4.57 -15.97
N PRO A 88 2.61 -5.39 -16.99
CA PRO A 88 3.98 -5.83 -17.25
C PRO A 88 4.91 -4.68 -17.65
N SER A 89 4.40 -3.62 -18.28
CA SER A 89 5.19 -2.42 -18.58
C SER A 89 5.10 -1.33 -17.51
N GLY A 90 4.28 -1.54 -16.47
CA GLY A 90 4.10 -0.60 -15.37
C GLY A 90 3.46 0.74 -15.79
N GLN A 91 2.75 0.78 -16.89
CA GLN A 91 2.19 2.03 -17.41
C GLN A 91 0.78 2.30 -16.87
N ILE A 92 0.46 3.57 -16.69
CA ILE A 92 -0.83 3.99 -16.13
C ILE A 92 -2.03 3.64 -17.02
N TRP A 93 -1.82 3.43 -18.29
CA TRP A 93 -2.87 3.06 -19.26
C TRP A 93 -3.10 1.55 -19.36
N GLU A 94 -2.28 0.74 -18.71
CA GLU A 94 -2.53 -0.69 -18.64
C GLU A 94 -3.70 -0.97 -17.71
N THR A 95 -4.65 -1.76 -18.18
CA THR A 95 -5.86 -2.10 -17.42
C THR A 95 -5.62 -3.28 -16.49
N GLY A 96 -6.34 -3.30 -15.39
CA GLY A 96 -6.38 -4.42 -14.44
C GLY A 96 -6.16 -3.97 -13.00
N GLY A 97 -6.98 -4.51 -12.12
CA GLY A 97 -6.86 -4.35 -10.68
C GLY A 97 -6.85 -2.92 -10.15
N ILE A 98 -6.35 -2.77 -8.95
CA ILE A 98 -6.08 -1.47 -8.33
C ILE A 98 -4.82 -0.89 -8.96
N PHE A 99 -4.89 0.33 -9.49
CA PHE A 99 -3.72 0.98 -10.08
C PHE A 99 -2.72 1.37 -9.00
N ASP A 100 -3.17 2.16 -8.02
CA ASP A 100 -2.33 2.59 -6.92
C ASP A 100 -3.05 2.57 -5.58
N LEU A 101 -2.28 2.69 -4.53
CA LEU A 101 -2.75 2.94 -3.18
C LEU A 101 -2.19 4.28 -2.70
N ASN A 102 -3.08 5.16 -2.26
CA ASN A 102 -2.73 6.49 -1.80
C ASN A 102 -2.30 6.48 -0.33
N PHE A 103 -1.11 7.02 -0.07
CA PHE A 103 -0.56 7.19 1.28
C PHE A 103 -0.35 8.66 1.56
N ARG A 104 -0.99 9.17 2.60
CA ARG A 104 -0.62 10.47 3.14
C ARG A 104 0.67 10.34 3.93
N VAL A 105 1.63 11.18 3.60
CA VAL A 105 2.95 11.16 4.22
C VAL A 105 3.37 12.55 4.65
N THR A 106 4.36 12.61 5.52
CA THR A 106 5.18 13.79 5.77
C THR A 106 6.57 13.54 5.21
N ASP A 107 7.33 14.59 4.94
CA ASP A 107 8.70 14.47 4.44
C ASP A 107 8.82 13.59 3.18
N ILE A 108 7.97 13.86 2.20
CA ILE A 108 7.87 13.06 0.97
C ILE A 108 9.22 12.89 0.26
N ASN A 109 10.06 13.91 0.29
CA ASN A 109 11.39 13.86 -0.34
C ASN A 109 12.32 12.84 0.34
N ASP A 110 12.26 12.70 1.66
CA ASP A 110 13.02 11.69 2.40
C ASP A 110 12.52 10.27 2.07
N LYS A 111 11.22 10.08 2.05
CA LYS A 111 10.59 8.80 1.72
C LYS A 111 10.87 8.38 0.29
N TYR A 112 10.76 9.31 -0.65
CA TYR A 112 11.13 9.12 -2.05
C TYR A 112 12.56 8.61 -2.18
N LYS A 113 13.54 9.30 -1.57
CA LYS A 113 14.94 8.89 -1.61
C LYS A 113 15.19 7.52 -0.99
N LYS A 114 14.52 7.23 0.12
CA LYS A 114 14.62 5.94 0.80
C LYS A 114 14.10 4.79 -0.06
N LEU A 115 12.98 4.98 -0.72
CA LEU A 115 12.43 3.97 -1.64
C LEU A 115 13.31 3.78 -2.86
N LEU A 116 13.80 4.85 -3.48
CA LEU A 116 14.76 4.75 -4.58
C LEU A 116 16.01 3.95 -4.19
N ALA A 117 16.56 4.21 -3.01
CA ALA A 117 17.70 3.47 -2.49
C ALA A 117 17.41 1.97 -2.27
N ARG A 118 16.15 1.59 -2.15
CA ARG A 118 15.68 0.21 -2.06
C ARG A 118 15.27 -0.39 -3.40
N GLY A 119 15.53 0.31 -4.49
CA GLY A 119 15.28 -0.19 -5.86
C GLY A 119 13.85 0.02 -6.35
N TRP A 120 13.07 0.87 -5.69
CA TRP A 120 11.84 1.38 -6.27
C TRP A 120 12.16 2.35 -7.40
N THR A 121 11.21 2.54 -8.30
CA THR A 121 11.26 3.58 -9.32
C THR A 121 10.09 4.54 -9.14
N ALA A 122 10.04 5.59 -9.93
CA ALA A 122 8.94 6.54 -9.87
C ALA A 122 8.57 7.01 -11.27
N TYR A 123 7.32 7.41 -11.46
CA TYR A 123 6.88 8.02 -12.72
C TYR A 123 7.41 9.44 -12.88
N ASN A 124 7.62 10.14 -11.77
CA ASN A 124 8.08 11.53 -11.73
C ASN A 124 8.82 11.79 -10.41
N ASP A 125 9.52 12.91 -10.33
CA ASP A 125 9.98 13.42 -9.04
C ASP A 125 8.80 13.98 -8.23
N PRO A 126 8.93 14.10 -6.88
CA PRO A 126 7.90 14.73 -6.06
C PRO A 126 7.51 16.12 -6.60
N THR A 127 6.28 16.25 -7.08
CA THR A 127 5.77 17.42 -7.80
C THR A 127 4.65 18.08 -7.01
N GLU A 128 4.64 19.39 -6.96
CA GLU A 128 3.55 20.15 -6.35
C GLU A 128 2.40 20.38 -7.31
N TYR A 129 1.19 20.20 -6.78
CA TYR A 129 -0.07 20.44 -7.46
C TYR A 129 -0.91 21.38 -6.60
N ASP A 130 -1.34 22.48 -7.21
CA ASP A 130 -2.25 23.45 -6.61
C ASP A 130 -3.67 23.22 -7.13
N PHE A 131 -4.56 22.83 -6.21
CA PHE A 131 -5.98 22.61 -6.49
C PHE A 131 -6.85 23.78 -5.99
N GLY A 132 -6.27 24.95 -5.75
CA GLY A 132 -6.91 26.14 -5.21
C GLY A 132 -7.01 26.11 -3.68
N PRO A 133 -8.00 25.42 -3.07
CA PRO A 133 -8.09 25.35 -1.61
C PRO A 133 -7.02 24.47 -0.97
N VAL A 134 -6.34 23.62 -1.75
CA VAL A 134 -5.36 22.65 -1.24
C VAL A 134 -4.18 22.58 -2.18
N THR A 135 -2.97 22.67 -1.62
CA THR A 135 -1.72 22.35 -2.32
C THR A 135 -1.15 21.06 -1.75
N VAL A 136 -0.80 20.14 -2.62
CA VAL A 136 -0.17 18.87 -2.25
C VAL A 136 1.13 18.69 -3.03
N ARG A 137 2.02 17.87 -2.48
CA ARG A 137 3.16 17.32 -3.21
C ARG A 137 2.95 15.83 -3.34
N GLU A 138 3.09 15.31 -4.56
CA GLU A 138 2.79 13.92 -4.87
C GLU A 138 3.91 13.28 -5.68
N VAL A 139 4.09 11.99 -5.47
CA VAL A 139 4.92 11.12 -6.30
C VAL A 139 4.30 9.73 -6.37
N LEU A 140 4.25 9.17 -7.57
CA LEU A 140 3.85 7.80 -7.80
C LEU A 140 5.10 6.91 -7.82
N MET A 141 5.21 6.05 -6.81
CA MET A 141 6.31 5.12 -6.63
C MET A 141 5.93 3.73 -7.12
N ILE A 142 6.80 3.11 -7.92
CA ILE A 142 6.62 1.75 -8.43
C ILE A 142 7.58 0.85 -7.69
N GLY A 143 7.04 -0.05 -6.92
CA GLY A 143 7.78 -1.04 -6.16
C GLY A 143 8.03 -2.33 -6.92
N PRO A 144 8.63 -3.31 -6.24
CA PRO A 144 8.71 -4.67 -6.74
C PRO A 144 7.32 -5.20 -7.11
N ASP A 145 7.29 -6.09 -8.10
CA ASP A 145 6.06 -6.71 -8.58
C ASP A 145 5.03 -5.74 -9.18
N GLY A 146 5.45 -4.52 -9.53
CA GLY A 146 4.57 -3.51 -10.12
C GLY A 146 3.58 -2.87 -9.14
N VAL A 147 3.78 -3.06 -7.84
CA VAL A 147 2.95 -2.38 -6.82
C VAL A 147 3.16 -0.89 -6.91
N CYS A 148 2.09 -0.12 -7.08
CA CYS A 148 2.16 1.33 -7.18
C CYS A 148 1.61 1.99 -5.92
N PHE A 149 2.39 2.92 -5.34
CA PHE A 149 2.00 3.73 -4.20
C PHE A 149 2.10 5.22 -4.55
N ALA A 150 0.98 5.91 -4.43
CA ALA A 150 0.97 7.36 -4.46
C ALA A 150 1.30 7.91 -3.07
N LEU A 151 2.45 8.55 -2.93
CA LEU A 151 2.79 9.28 -1.72
C LEU A 151 2.32 10.72 -1.87
N ILE A 152 1.52 11.19 -0.92
CA ILE A 152 0.89 12.51 -0.96
C ILE A 152 1.19 13.26 0.34
N GLU A 153 1.91 14.37 0.22
CA GLU A 153 2.16 15.31 1.30
C GLU A 153 1.32 16.56 1.11
N ARG A 154 0.57 16.95 2.13
CA ARG A 154 -0.16 18.21 2.11
C ARG A 154 0.75 19.37 2.47
N ILE A 155 0.82 20.34 1.57
CA ILE A 155 1.67 21.54 1.72
C ILE A 155 0.88 22.70 2.29
N ALA A 156 -0.33 22.95 1.76
CA ALA A 156 -1.17 24.05 2.19
C ALA A 156 -2.67 23.73 2.02
N PRO A 157 -3.55 24.26 2.92
CA PRO A 157 -3.19 24.76 4.23
C PRO A 157 -2.61 23.62 5.08
N PRO A 158 -1.78 23.91 6.07
CA PRO A 158 -1.33 22.91 7.02
C PRO A 158 -2.53 22.19 7.62
N LEU A 159 -2.38 20.91 7.84
CA LEU A 159 -3.42 20.13 8.50
C LEU A 159 -3.36 20.45 10.00
N GLU A 160 -4.10 21.44 10.43
CA GLU A 160 -4.22 21.80 11.85
C GLU A 160 -5.14 20.86 12.62
N GLU A 161 -5.57 19.83 11.94
CA GLU A 161 -6.71 19.14 12.32
C GLU A 161 -6.64 18.29 13.49
N ASP A 162 -7.61 18.33 14.30
CA ASP A 162 -8.01 17.36 15.31
C ASP A 162 -6.94 17.03 16.34
N GLY A 163 -5.89 17.88 16.45
CA GLY A 163 -4.74 17.62 17.31
C GLY A 163 -3.99 16.33 16.97
N LYS A 164 -4.29 15.74 15.82
CA LYS A 164 -3.62 14.54 15.36
C LYS A 164 -2.82 14.87 14.11
N PRO A 165 -1.50 14.81 14.18
CA PRO A 165 -0.70 14.89 12.98
C PRO A 165 -1.25 13.85 12.00
N TYR A 166 -1.37 14.23 10.74
CA TYR A 166 -1.45 13.24 9.68
C TYR A 166 -0.17 12.45 9.77
N ALA A 167 -0.28 11.40 10.54
CA ALA A 167 0.85 10.60 10.81
C ALA A 167 1.38 10.09 9.48
N ILE A 168 2.65 10.12 9.36
CA ILE A 168 3.48 9.28 8.51
C ILE A 168 2.80 7.95 8.20
N ASN A 169 1.82 7.62 8.91
CA ASN A 169 1.32 6.32 9.22
C ASN A 169 -0.16 6.14 8.97
N ARG A 170 -0.86 6.92 8.20
CA ARG A 170 -2.25 6.64 7.87
C ARG A 170 -2.40 6.28 6.42
N THR A 171 -2.94 5.09 6.19
CA THR A 171 -3.54 4.77 4.91
C THR A 171 -4.64 5.73 4.64
N PHE A 172 -4.67 6.18 3.45
CA PHE A 172 -5.68 7.06 2.97
C PHE A 172 -6.84 6.26 2.38
N ASN A 173 -8.03 6.52 2.90
CA ASN A 173 -9.26 6.04 2.31
C ASN A 173 -9.77 7.07 1.30
N SER A 174 -9.06 7.40 0.27
CA SER A 174 -9.69 8.06 -0.84
C SER A 174 -9.81 7.11 -1.98
N THR A 175 -10.98 6.82 -2.29
CA THR A 175 -11.38 6.55 -3.64
C THR A 175 -11.44 7.90 -4.34
N LEU A 176 -10.54 8.15 -5.24
CA LEU A 176 -10.84 9.02 -6.36
C LEU A 176 -11.65 8.22 -7.36
#